data_e1326e9fcf24c9ae98e4f5a4ea0473f9
#
_entry.id   e1326e9fcf24c9ae98e4f5a4ea0473f9
#
_cell.length_a   1.000
_cell.length_b   1.000
_cell.length_c   1.000
_cell.angle_alpha   90.00
_cell.angle_beta   90.00
_cell.angle_gamma   90.00
#
_symmetry.space_group_name_H-M   'P 1'
#
loop_
_entity.id
_entity.type
_entity.pdbx_description
1 polymer ?
#
loop_
_entity_poly.entity_id
_entity_poly.type
_entity_poly.pdbx_seq_one_letter_code
_entity_poly.pdbx_strand_id
1 'polypeptide(L)'
;MNNLVVYLEIEDGSVHDVSLELLTKGRSLANQLGVALEAIAITDRAEGIADTVMPYGVDKLHLFVDPRLEHYQTLPHASIVIKLFQQEKPQICLLGATTIGRDLGPRVSSSLGSGLTADCTSLEIGDHTEKGKEFKNLLYQIRPAFGGNIVATIVNPEHRPQMATVRPGVMKKEIYKADHKGEVINHSVADFVRDEDFVIEIIDRHVAKSKINLGGAPIIVSGGYGVGSAESFELLHELADLLGGEVGATRAAVDAGFTEHERQIGQTGVTVRPKLYIACGISGQIQHVAGMQESSMIISINTDPDAPINTIADYVITGRIEEVIPKLIKYYKQNSK
;
A
#
# COMPACT_ATOMS: atom_id res chain seq x y z
N MET A 1 6.51 1.51 27.50
CA MET A 1 5.97 1.80 26.15
C MET A 1 6.92 2.78 25.47
N ASN A 2 8.06 2.26 25.02
CA ASN A 2 9.14 3.10 24.50
C ASN A 2 9.57 2.71 23.08
N ASN A 3 8.63 2.12 22.31
CA ASN A 3 8.90 1.62 20.99
C ASN A 3 7.71 1.76 20.04
N LEU A 4 8.04 1.92 18.76
CA LEU A 4 7.13 1.82 17.63
C LEU A 4 7.55 0.59 16.83
N VAL A 5 6.61 -0.29 16.53
CA VAL A 5 6.88 -1.56 15.86
C VAL A 5 6.26 -1.56 14.46
N VAL A 6 7.02 -2.03 13.48
CA VAL A 6 6.55 -2.31 12.12
C VAL A 6 6.57 -3.81 11.89
N TYR A 7 5.44 -4.37 11.49
CA TYR A 7 5.38 -5.74 10.99
C TYR A 7 5.90 -5.77 9.55
N LEU A 8 6.91 -6.60 9.28
CA LEU A 8 7.48 -6.76 7.95
C LEU A 8 6.74 -7.86 7.19
N GLU A 9 6.22 -7.53 6.03
CA GLU A 9 5.75 -8.52 5.08
C GLU A 9 6.92 -9.05 4.28
N ILE A 10 7.12 -10.36 4.33
CA ILE A 10 8.22 -11.06 3.67
C ILE A 10 7.62 -12.13 2.77
N GLU A 11 8.05 -12.17 1.53
CA GLU A 11 7.66 -13.16 0.55
C GLU A 11 8.89 -13.61 -0.23
N ASP A 12 9.07 -14.91 -0.37
CA ASP A 12 10.21 -15.53 -1.05
C ASP A 12 11.58 -15.01 -0.54
N GLY A 13 11.66 -14.71 0.77
CA GLY A 13 12.85 -14.16 1.43
C GLY A 13 13.11 -12.66 1.17
N SER A 14 12.18 -11.96 0.52
CA SER A 14 12.30 -10.53 0.23
C SER A 14 11.29 -9.71 1.03
N VAL A 15 11.74 -8.57 1.57
CA VAL A 15 10.87 -7.62 2.27
C VAL A 15 10.07 -6.80 1.27
N HIS A 16 8.74 -6.78 1.43
CA HIS A 16 7.84 -6.03 0.56
C HIS A 16 8.02 -4.52 0.69
N ASP A 17 7.82 -3.80 -0.41
CA ASP A 17 7.95 -2.34 -0.48
C ASP A 17 7.10 -1.60 0.55
N VAL A 18 5.87 -2.06 0.83
CA VAL A 18 5.02 -1.45 1.85
C VAL A 18 5.67 -1.46 3.23
N SER A 19 6.43 -2.50 3.57
CA SER A 19 7.17 -2.58 4.83
C SER A 19 8.27 -1.54 4.89
N LEU A 20 8.99 -1.31 3.78
CA LEU A 20 10.05 -0.29 3.68
C LEU A 20 9.48 1.14 3.74
N GLU A 21 8.31 1.36 3.13
CA GLU A 21 7.54 2.60 3.29
C GLU A 21 7.17 2.85 4.76
N LEU A 22 6.70 1.80 5.44
CA LEU A 22 6.32 1.87 6.86
C LEU A 22 7.52 2.08 7.78
N LEU A 23 8.68 1.49 7.49
CA LEU A 23 9.91 1.76 8.23
C LEU A 23 10.33 3.23 8.09
N THR A 24 10.25 3.80 6.87
CA THR A 24 10.54 5.22 6.63
C THR A 24 9.62 6.11 7.48
N LYS A 25 8.31 5.87 7.42
CA LYS A 25 7.34 6.64 8.21
C LYS A 25 7.49 6.37 9.70
N GLY A 26 7.70 5.12 10.09
CA GLY A 26 7.94 4.69 11.47
C GLY A 26 9.17 5.38 12.08
N ARG A 27 10.27 5.54 11.34
CA ARG A 27 11.44 6.28 11.80
C ARG A 27 11.13 7.75 12.09
N SER A 28 10.38 8.39 11.19
CA SER A 28 9.95 9.79 11.42
C SER A 28 9.09 9.93 12.68
N LEU A 29 8.10 9.04 12.87
CA LEU A 29 7.22 9.06 14.04
C LEU A 29 7.98 8.71 15.33
N ALA A 30 8.88 7.72 15.29
CA ALA A 30 9.71 7.31 16.43
C ALA A 30 10.64 8.46 16.86
N ASN A 31 11.22 9.20 15.93
CA ASN A 31 12.03 10.39 16.23
C ASN A 31 11.19 11.48 16.92
N GLN A 32 9.96 11.73 16.48
CA GLN A 32 9.06 12.71 17.11
C GLN A 32 8.69 12.31 18.53
N LEU A 33 8.50 11.01 18.77
CA LEU A 33 8.14 10.46 20.07
C LEU A 33 9.35 10.26 21.01
N GLY A 34 10.57 10.27 20.48
CA GLY A 34 11.78 9.93 21.24
C GLY A 34 11.85 8.47 21.65
N VAL A 35 11.31 7.55 20.81
CA VAL A 35 11.26 6.10 21.07
C VAL A 35 12.04 5.31 20.03
N ALA A 36 12.32 4.04 20.31
CA ALA A 36 12.96 3.13 19.36
C ALA A 36 12.00 2.75 18.22
N LEU A 37 12.56 2.62 17.01
CA LEU A 37 11.89 1.94 15.89
C LEU A 37 12.29 0.47 15.91
N GLU A 38 11.32 -0.40 16.05
CA GLU A 38 11.52 -1.85 16.03
C GLU A 38 10.80 -2.48 14.84
N ALA A 39 11.28 -3.61 14.38
CA ALA A 39 10.67 -4.37 13.30
C ALA A 39 10.49 -5.83 13.70
N ILE A 40 9.45 -6.49 13.16
CA ILE A 40 9.21 -7.92 13.33
C ILE A 40 9.31 -8.58 11.97
N ALA A 41 10.22 -9.55 11.86
CA ALA A 41 10.38 -10.43 10.72
C ALA A 41 10.02 -11.86 11.10
N ILE A 42 9.07 -12.46 10.38
CA ILE A 42 8.63 -13.85 10.54
C ILE A 42 8.83 -14.53 9.19
N THR A 43 9.70 -15.54 9.12
CA THR A 43 10.18 -16.09 7.84
C THR A 43 10.77 -17.49 8.01
N ASP A 44 11.03 -18.16 6.88
CA ASP A 44 11.78 -19.42 6.83
C ASP A 44 13.32 -19.23 6.88
N ARG A 45 13.81 -18.02 6.54
CA ARG A 45 15.25 -17.73 6.44
C ARG A 45 15.58 -16.29 6.88
N ALA A 46 16.76 -16.12 7.45
CA ALA A 46 17.21 -14.83 7.99
C ALA A 46 18.00 -13.98 6.98
N GLU A 47 18.50 -14.60 5.90
CA GLU A 47 19.46 -13.99 4.99
C GLU A 47 18.94 -12.70 4.32
N GLY A 48 19.77 -11.63 4.36
CA GLY A 48 19.47 -10.36 3.69
C GLY A 48 18.42 -9.46 4.35
N ILE A 49 17.63 -9.98 5.31
CA ILE A 49 16.56 -9.19 5.94
C ILE A 49 17.12 -8.02 6.73
N ALA A 50 18.09 -8.28 7.62
CA ALA A 50 18.72 -7.23 8.42
C ALA A 50 19.40 -6.18 7.53
N ASP A 51 20.15 -6.60 6.52
CA ASP A 51 20.83 -5.70 5.58
C ASP A 51 19.84 -4.82 4.81
N THR A 52 18.63 -5.34 4.51
CA THR A 52 17.56 -4.61 3.82
C THR A 52 16.93 -3.57 4.73
N VAL A 53 16.65 -3.88 6.01
CA VAL A 53 15.81 -3.02 6.87
C VAL A 53 16.61 -2.05 7.73
N MET A 54 17.84 -2.39 8.13
CA MET A 54 18.68 -1.53 8.97
C MET A 54 18.89 -0.14 8.36
N PRO A 55 19.15 0.04 7.05
CA PRO A 55 19.31 1.36 6.45
C PRO A 55 18.09 2.28 6.61
N TYR A 56 16.91 1.74 6.89
CA TYR A 56 15.69 2.51 7.15
C TYR A 56 15.58 3.00 8.61
N GLY A 57 16.61 2.74 9.43
CA GLY A 57 16.72 3.25 10.80
C GLY A 57 16.07 2.34 11.83
N VAL A 58 16.02 1.04 11.60
CA VAL A 58 15.55 0.05 12.57
C VAL A 58 16.56 -0.07 13.70
N ASP A 59 16.14 0.26 14.93
CA ASP A 59 16.98 0.16 16.12
C ASP A 59 17.03 -1.28 16.66
N LYS A 60 15.93 -2.05 16.45
CA LYS A 60 15.84 -3.44 16.90
C LYS A 60 15.00 -4.28 15.94
N LEU A 61 15.54 -5.38 15.46
CA LEU A 61 14.87 -6.36 14.61
C LEU A 61 14.58 -7.64 15.40
N HIS A 62 13.31 -7.92 15.65
CA HIS A 62 12.85 -9.19 16.21
C HIS A 62 12.70 -10.20 15.07
N LEU A 63 13.56 -11.23 15.07
CA LEU A 63 13.62 -12.21 13.99
C LEU A 63 13.16 -13.58 14.48
N PHE A 64 12.17 -14.13 13.78
CA PHE A 64 11.58 -15.45 13.99
C PHE A 64 11.81 -16.29 12.75
N VAL A 65 12.62 -17.35 12.87
CA VAL A 65 12.98 -18.21 11.73
C VAL A 65 12.55 -19.65 12.01
N ASP A 66 11.67 -20.17 11.16
CA ASP A 66 11.26 -21.59 11.19
C ASP A 66 10.84 -21.99 9.76
N PRO A 67 11.24 -23.15 9.23
CA PRO A 67 10.88 -23.59 7.89
C PRO A 67 9.36 -23.62 7.63
N ARG A 68 8.54 -23.82 8.66
CA ARG A 68 7.08 -23.82 8.56
C ARG A 68 6.48 -22.43 8.34
N LEU A 69 7.29 -21.36 8.45
CA LEU A 69 6.90 -19.95 8.28
C LEU A 69 7.32 -19.38 6.92
N GLU A 70 7.65 -20.25 5.95
CA GLU A 70 7.96 -19.84 4.56
C GLU A 70 6.81 -19.04 3.94
N HIS A 71 5.59 -19.46 4.24
CA HIS A 71 4.40 -18.76 3.77
C HIS A 71 3.56 -18.26 4.95
N TYR A 72 2.89 -17.12 4.71
CA TYR A 72 2.01 -16.55 5.71
C TYR A 72 0.90 -17.52 6.12
N GLN A 73 0.75 -17.74 7.42
CA GLN A 73 -0.36 -18.45 8.05
C GLN A 73 -0.86 -17.61 9.23
N THR A 74 -2.15 -17.37 9.29
CA THR A 74 -2.76 -16.45 10.26
C THR A 74 -2.45 -16.81 11.71
N LEU A 75 -2.60 -18.08 12.11
CA LEU A 75 -2.49 -18.45 13.52
C LEU A 75 -1.07 -18.35 14.06
N PRO A 76 -0.02 -18.94 13.45
CA PRO A 76 1.33 -18.84 13.97
C PRO A 76 1.84 -17.39 13.95
N HIS A 77 1.56 -16.62 12.90
CA HIS A 77 1.95 -15.22 12.85
C HIS A 77 1.26 -14.39 13.94
N ALA A 78 -0.05 -14.59 14.16
CA ALA A 78 -0.78 -13.91 15.21
C ALA A 78 -0.25 -14.29 16.60
N SER A 79 0.04 -15.57 16.87
CA SER A 79 0.58 -16.03 18.15
C SER A 79 1.92 -15.38 18.45
N ILE A 80 2.82 -15.29 17.47
CA ILE A 80 4.12 -14.62 17.60
C ILE A 80 3.92 -13.14 17.97
N VAL A 81 3.14 -12.41 17.16
CA VAL A 81 2.98 -10.96 17.33
C VAL A 81 2.28 -10.64 18.65
N ILE A 82 1.21 -11.38 19.01
CA ILE A 82 0.48 -11.17 20.26
C ILE A 82 1.40 -11.40 21.46
N LYS A 83 2.14 -12.51 21.48
CA LYS A 83 3.02 -12.84 22.59
C LYS A 83 4.18 -11.85 22.71
N LEU A 84 4.78 -11.44 21.59
CA LEU A 84 5.81 -10.40 21.58
C LEU A 84 5.25 -9.08 22.15
N PHE A 85 4.04 -8.65 21.75
CA PHE A 85 3.43 -7.41 22.23
C PHE A 85 3.00 -7.47 23.69
N GLN A 86 2.69 -8.63 24.22
CA GLN A 86 2.46 -8.81 25.66
C GLN A 86 3.76 -8.61 26.47
N GLN A 87 4.91 -8.95 25.90
CA GLN A 87 6.23 -8.78 26.50
C GLN A 87 6.75 -7.34 26.32
N GLU A 88 6.83 -6.85 25.09
CA GLU A 88 7.44 -5.56 24.73
C GLU A 88 6.52 -4.36 24.97
N LYS A 89 5.20 -4.55 24.97
CA LYS A 89 4.17 -3.52 25.18
C LYS A 89 4.38 -2.29 24.32
N PRO A 90 4.40 -2.41 22.97
CA PRO A 90 4.65 -1.30 22.10
C PRO A 90 3.61 -0.19 22.24
N GLN A 91 4.02 1.05 21.94
CA GLN A 91 3.11 2.20 21.90
C GLN A 91 2.32 2.21 20.60
N ILE A 92 2.95 1.89 19.49
CA ILE A 92 2.38 1.92 18.14
C ILE A 92 2.78 0.64 17.41
N CYS A 93 1.85 0.11 16.59
CA CYS A 93 2.12 -0.95 15.64
C CYS A 93 1.59 -0.57 14.25
N LEU A 94 2.46 -0.68 13.23
CA LEU A 94 2.12 -0.42 11.83
C LEU A 94 2.22 -1.70 11.00
N LEU A 95 1.22 -1.91 10.14
CA LEU A 95 1.15 -3.01 9.18
C LEU A 95 0.77 -2.46 7.80
N GLY A 96 1.12 -3.15 6.72
CA GLY A 96 0.57 -2.84 5.39
C GLY A 96 -0.94 -3.12 5.32
N ALA A 97 -1.70 -2.34 4.56
CA ALA A 97 -3.10 -2.64 4.27
C ALA A 97 -3.23 -3.61 3.09
N THR A 98 -2.39 -4.61 3.06
CA THR A 98 -2.34 -5.72 2.12
C THR A 98 -3.32 -6.82 2.53
N THR A 99 -3.38 -7.91 1.77
CA THR A 99 -4.14 -9.10 2.15
C THR A 99 -3.68 -9.66 3.51
N ILE A 100 -2.36 -9.70 3.74
CA ILE A 100 -1.76 -10.18 4.99
C ILE A 100 -2.10 -9.25 6.16
N GLY A 101 -1.84 -7.95 6.02
CA GLY A 101 -2.07 -7.03 7.12
C GLY A 101 -3.55 -6.83 7.46
N ARG A 102 -4.45 -6.98 6.48
CA ARG A 102 -5.90 -6.94 6.69
C ARG A 102 -6.44 -8.20 7.38
N ASP A 103 -5.72 -9.32 7.34
CA ASP A 103 -6.04 -10.53 8.09
C ASP A 103 -5.39 -10.51 9.48
N LEU A 104 -4.08 -10.25 9.57
CA LEU A 104 -3.31 -10.29 10.80
C LEU A 104 -3.69 -9.17 11.78
N GLY A 105 -3.78 -7.92 11.28
CA GLY A 105 -3.98 -6.73 12.12
C GLY A 105 -5.22 -6.80 13.01
N PRO A 106 -6.43 -7.09 12.46
CA PRO A 106 -7.65 -7.23 13.27
C PRO A 106 -7.57 -8.33 14.32
N ARG A 107 -6.93 -9.46 14.00
CA ARG A 107 -6.77 -10.58 14.93
C ARG A 107 -5.88 -10.20 16.12
N VAL A 108 -4.73 -9.57 15.84
CA VAL A 108 -3.82 -9.07 16.90
C VAL A 108 -4.51 -8.01 17.76
N SER A 109 -5.15 -7.02 17.12
CA SER A 109 -5.88 -5.94 17.77
C SER A 109 -6.98 -6.48 18.71
N SER A 110 -7.80 -7.41 18.23
CA SER A 110 -8.86 -8.04 19.01
C SER A 110 -8.31 -8.81 20.22
N SER A 111 -7.24 -9.56 20.05
CA SER A 111 -6.63 -10.36 21.12
C SER A 111 -5.99 -9.50 22.21
N LEU A 112 -5.50 -8.31 21.85
CA LEU A 112 -4.90 -7.37 22.81
C LEU A 112 -5.92 -6.37 23.38
N GLY A 113 -7.16 -6.38 22.92
CA GLY A 113 -8.17 -5.39 23.29
C GLY A 113 -7.79 -3.97 22.88
N SER A 114 -7.00 -3.82 21.80
CA SER A 114 -6.57 -2.52 21.27
C SER A 114 -7.40 -2.11 20.05
N GLY A 115 -7.33 -0.82 19.65
CA GLY A 115 -8.00 -0.34 18.45
C GLY A 115 -7.09 -0.45 17.21
N LEU A 116 -7.69 -0.76 16.07
CA LEU A 116 -7.02 -0.78 14.76
C LEU A 116 -7.78 0.10 13.77
N THR A 117 -7.08 1.05 13.15
CA THR A 117 -7.62 1.79 12.00
C THR A 117 -7.11 1.19 10.71
N ALA A 118 -8.04 0.81 9.83
CA ALA A 118 -7.70 0.17 8.57
C ALA A 118 -7.54 1.18 7.42
N ASP A 119 -6.58 0.90 6.52
CA ASP A 119 -6.39 1.57 5.23
C ASP A 119 -6.08 3.07 5.36
N CYS A 120 -5.18 3.41 6.28
CA CYS A 120 -4.71 4.76 6.48
C CYS A 120 -3.90 5.26 5.29
N THR A 121 -4.02 6.57 5.00
CA THR A 121 -3.24 7.25 3.96
C THR A 121 -2.26 8.27 4.53
N SER A 122 -2.44 8.69 5.78
CA SER A 122 -1.47 9.50 6.52
C SER A 122 -1.44 9.10 7.99
N LEU A 123 -0.29 9.33 8.63
CA LEU A 123 -0.05 9.10 10.06
C LEU A 123 0.69 10.29 10.64
N GLU A 124 0.26 10.79 11.78
CA GLU A 124 0.88 11.96 12.45
C GLU A 124 0.88 11.75 13.97
N ILE A 125 1.74 12.46 14.68
CA ILE A 125 1.71 12.52 16.14
C ILE A 125 1.05 13.83 16.56
N GLY A 126 0.12 13.75 17.51
CA GLY A 126 -0.58 14.92 18.04
C GLY A 126 -1.15 14.69 19.42
N ASP A 127 -1.64 15.77 20.02
CA ASP A 127 -2.29 15.78 21.32
C ASP A 127 -3.81 15.91 21.15
N HIS A 128 -4.58 15.19 21.95
CA HIS A 128 -6.03 15.18 21.86
C HIS A 128 -6.67 15.42 23.23
N THR A 129 -7.70 16.23 23.26
CA THR A 129 -8.49 16.45 24.48
C THR A 129 -9.88 15.90 24.31
N GLU A 130 -10.27 14.99 25.18
CA GLU A 130 -11.61 14.43 25.21
C GLU A 130 -12.18 14.52 26.63
N LYS A 131 -13.40 15.07 26.77
CA LYS A 131 -14.11 15.22 28.04
C LYS A 131 -13.26 15.86 29.15
N GLY A 132 -12.43 16.84 28.80
CA GLY A 132 -11.55 17.55 29.72
C GLY A 132 -10.28 16.81 30.13
N LYS A 133 -10.04 15.63 29.60
CA LYS A 133 -8.79 14.87 29.78
C LYS A 133 -7.88 15.08 28.58
N GLU A 134 -6.65 15.52 28.82
CA GLU A 134 -5.62 15.69 27.80
C GLU A 134 -4.84 14.39 27.61
N PHE A 135 -4.69 13.96 26.36
CA PHE A 135 -3.89 12.82 25.95
C PHE A 135 -2.78 13.34 25.03
N LYS A 136 -1.54 12.99 25.32
CA LYS A 136 -0.37 13.45 24.59
C LYS A 136 0.24 12.33 23.74
N ASN A 137 0.91 12.76 22.65
CA ASN A 137 1.68 11.86 21.80
C ASN A 137 0.85 10.69 21.25
N LEU A 138 -0.38 10.97 20.79
CA LEU A 138 -1.23 9.99 20.14
C LEU A 138 -0.88 9.85 18.65
N LEU A 139 -1.09 8.66 18.12
CA LEU A 139 -1.06 8.42 16.70
C LEU A 139 -2.39 8.90 16.08
N TYR A 140 -2.32 9.93 15.24
CA TYR A 140 -3.41 10.34 14.37
C TYR A 140 -3.41 9.44 13.14
N GLN A 141 -4.47 8.65 13.01
CA GLN A 141 -4.65 7.65 11.98
C GLN A 141 -5.63 8.22 10.96
N ILE A 142 -5.10 8.71 9.85
CA ILE A 142 -5.83 9.51 8.88
C ILE A 142 -6.17 8.62 7.67
N ARG A 143 -7.46 8.58 7.35
CA ARG A 143 -7.96 7.80 6.21
C ARG A 143 -9.07 8.52 5.46
N PRO A 144 -9.24 8.30 4.15
CA PRO A 144 -10.43 8.75 3.44
C PRO A 144 -11.69 8.09 4.03
N ALA A 145 -12.70 8.90 4.27
CA ALA A 145 -14.05 8.46 4.63
C ALA A 145 -14.94 8.39 3.38
N PHE A 146 -16.23 8.09 3.56
CA PHE A 146 -17.18 7.96 2.46
C PHE A 146 -17.13 9.16 1.50
N GLY A 147 -17.05 8.88 0.21
CA GLY A 147 -17.11 9.89 -0.85
C GLY A 147 -15.76 10.57 -1.19
N GLY A 148 -14.64 10.22 -0.50
CA GLY A 148 -13.27 10.69 -0.80
C GLY A 148 -12.96 12.16 -0.49
N ASN A 149 -13.98 13.00 -0.33
CA ASN A 149 -13.81 14.42 0.04
C ASN A 149 -13.77 14.63 1.55
N ILE A 150 -14.01 13.59 2.33
CA ILE A 150 -13.96 13.63 3.79
C ILE A 150 -12.79 12.78 4.24
N VAL A 151 -11.94 13.38 5.06
CA VAL A 151 -10.83 12.69 5.71
C VAL A 151 -11.19 12.51 7.19
N ALA A 152 -11.15 11.27 7.67
CA ALA A 152 -11.36 10.95 9.07
C ALA A 152 -9.99 10.85 9.77
N THR A 153 -9.82 11.60 10.85
CA THR A 153 -8.71 11.42 11.80
C THR A 153 -9.21 10.61 12.98
N ILE A 154 -8.65 9.43 13.16
CA ILE A 154 -9.02 8.50 14.22
C ILE A 154 -7.89 8.46 15.25
N VAL A 155 -8.26 8.48 16.53
CA VAL A 155 -7.34 8.41 17.67
C VAL A 155 -7.76 7.28 18.60
N ASN A 156 -6.77 6.65 19.25
CA ASN A 156 -6.99 5.63 20.26
C ASN A 156 -6.27 6.05 21.56
N PRO A 157 -6.93 6.85 22.42
CA PRO A 157 -6.26 7.48 23.55
C PRO A 157 -5.93 6.51 24.69
N GLU A 158 -6.72 5.46 24.92
CA GLU A 158 -6.65 4.66 26.16
C GLU A 158 -5.92 3.32 25.97
N HIS A 159 -6.03 2.70 24.80
CA HIS A 159 -5.50 1.35 24.57
C HIS A 159 -4.18 1.36 23.80
N ARG A 160 -3.36 0.34 24.04
CA ARG A 160 -2.06 0.14 23.37
C ARG A 160 -1.90 -1.33 22.91
N PRO A 161 -1.17 -1.57 21.83
CA PRO A 161 -0.62 -0.56 20.90
C PRO A 161 -1.72 0.20 20.16
N GLN A 162 -1.42 1.44 19.71
CA GLN A 162 -2.23 2.12 18.70
C GLN A 162 -1.90 1.48 17.36
N MET A 163 -2.86 0.81 16.74
CA MET A 163 -2.59 0.00 15.53
C MET A 163 -3.18 0.65 14.29
N ALA A 164 -2.42 0.63 13.20
CA ALA A 164 -2.87 1.07 11.89
C ALA A 164 -2.43 0.11 10.79
N THR A 165 -3.33 -0.19 9.85
CA THR A 165 -2.88 -0.66 8.54
C THR A 165 -2.81 0.51 7.58
N VAL A 166 -1.76 0.55 6.75
CA VAL A 166 -1.46 1.67 5.84
C VAL A 166 -1.51 1.18 4.40
N ARG A 167 -2.19 1.94 3.56
CA ARG A 167 -2.32 1.62 2.13
C ARG A 167 -0.93 1.58 1.47
N PRO A 168 -0.61 0.53 0.70
CA PRO A 168 0.62 0.48 -0.08
C PRO A 168 0.73 1.66 -1.06
N GLY A 169 1.95 2.17 -1.26
CA GLY A 169 2.23 3.22 -2.21
C GLY A 169 1.87 4.64 -1.75
N VAL A 170 1.34 4.84 -0.51
CA VAL A 170 0.99 6.18 -0.01
C VAL A 170 2.09 6.82 0.84
N MET A 171 3.02 6.04 1.35
CA MET A 171 4.16 6.55 2.10
C MET A 171 5.41 6.53 1.22
N LYS A 172 6.39 7.37 1.55
CA LYS A 172 7.68 7.38 0.84
C LYS A 172 8.55 6.22 1.30
N LYS A 173 9.37 5.71 0.40
CA LYS A 173 10.41 4.73 0.67
C LYS A 173 11.77 5.44 0.56
N GLU A 174 12.36 5.81 1.70
CA GLU A 174 13.60 6.59 1.77
C GLU A 174 14.54 5.98 2.81
N ILE A 175 15.80 5.79 2.44
CA ILE A 175 16.85 5.33 3.35
C ILE A 175 17.12 6.43 4.39
N TYR A 176 17.06 6.07 5.68
CA TYR A 176 17.38 6.96 6.78
C TYR A 176 18.89 7.21 6.87
N LYS A 177 19.68 6.13 6.90
CA LYS A 177 21.14 6.18 6.96
C LYS A 177 21.72 4.85 6.50
N ALA A 178 22.51 4.85 5.43
CA ALA A 178 23.02 3.64 4.80
C ALA A 178 23.87 2.74 5.71
N ASP A 179 24.59 3.33 6.67
CA ASP A 179 25.44 2.64 7.65
C ASP A 179 24.78 2.49 9.04
N HIS A 180 23.46 2.70 9.15
CA HIS A 180 22.74 2.49 10.41
C HIS A 180 22.82 1.03 10.84
N LYS A 181 23.10 0.84 12.11
CA LYS A 181 23.19 -0.48 12.74
C LYS A 181 22.23 -0.55 13.90
N GLY A 182 21.35 -1.53 13.86
CA GLY A 182 20.48 -1.90 14.96
C GLY A 182 20.86 -3.26 15.56
N GLU A 183 20.16 -3.63 16.60
CA GLU A 183 20.27 -4.93 17.24
C GLU A 183 19.38 -5.94 16.52
N VAL A 184 19.88 -7.17 16.29
CA VAL A 184 19.08 -8.30 15.80
C VAL A 184 18.85 -9.26 16.95
N ILE A 185 17.58 -9.47 17.32
CA ILE A 185 17.18 -10.39 18.37
C ILE A 185 16.57 -11.63 17.72
N ASN A 186 17.28 -12.73 17.78
CA ASN A 186 16.78 -14.01 17.32
C ASN A 186 15.91 -14.66 18.40
N HIS A 187 14.66 -14.94 18.06
CA HIS A 187 13.72 -15.62 18.96
C HIS A 187 13.54 -17.09 18.57
N SER A 188 13.41 -17.97 19.56
CA SER A 188 12.97 -19.34 19.35
C SER A 188 11.47 -19.35 19.03
N VAL A 189 11.09 -19.79 17.85
CA VAL A 189 9.66 -19.85 17.45
C VAL A 189 8.85 -20.73 18.39
N ALA A 190 9.42 -21.82 18.90
CA ALA A 190 8.77 -22.74 19.85
C ALA A 190 8.36 -22.04 21.18
N ASP A 191 9.03 -20.95 21.54
CA ASP A 191 8.64 -20.17 22.72
C ASP A 191 7.41 -19.29 22.46
N PHE A 192 7.00 -19.08 21.23
CA PHE A 192 5.94 -18.18 20.83
C PHE A 192 4.72 -18.88 20.22
N VAL A 193 4.93 -19.98 19.53
CA VAL A 193 3.93 -20.73 18.76
C VAL A 193 3.81 -22.15 19.32
N ARG A 194 2.59 -22.65 19.42
CA ARG A 194 2.33 -24.06 19.74
C ARG A 194 2.17 -24.84 18.44
N ASP A 195 2.45 -26.14 18.46
CA ASP A 195 2.24 -26.99 17.28
C ASP A 195 0.77 -26.98 16.82
N GLU A 196 -0.16 -26.77 17.74
CA GLU A 196 -1.59 -26.62 17.46
C GLU A 196 -1.94 -25.37 16.65
N ASP A 197 -1.07 -24.38 16.56
CA ASP A 197 -1.27 -23.17 15.75
C ASP A 197 -1.00 -23.43 14.25
N PHE A 198 -0.28 -24.52 13.90
CA PHE A 198 -0.06 -24.97 12.53
C PHE A 198 -1.18 -25.92 12.08
N VAL A 199 -2.39 -25.37 11.92
CA VAL A 199 -3.62 -26.15 11.58
C VAL A 199 -3.78 -26.45 10.10
N ILE A 200 -2.98 -25.83 9.24
CA ILE A 200 -3.01 -26.01 7.80
C ILE A 200 -1.61 -26.33 7.27
N GLU A 201 -1.54 -27.15 6.24
CA GLU A 201 -0.36 -27.41 5.44
C GLU A 201 -0.58 -26.82 4.05
N ILE A 202 0.35 -26.00 3.58
CA ILE A 202 0.32 -25.44 2.23
C ILE A 202 0.93 -26.47 1.29
N ILE A 203 0.08 -27.17 0.53
CA ILE A 203 0.49 -28.22 -0.39
C ILE A 203 1.07 -27.62 -1.68
N ASP A 204 0.50 -26.53 -2.17
CA ASP A 204 0.90 -25.89 -3.40
C ASP A 204 0.50 -24.41 -3.41
N ARG A 205 1.28 -23.57 -4.08
CA ARG A 205 1.05 -22.15 -4.22
C ARG A 205 1.19 -21.73 -5.67
N HIS A 206 0.07 -21.39 -6.28
CA HIS A 206 0.04 -20.84 -7.63
C HIS A 206 0.06 -19.32 -7.57
N VAL A 207 1.20 -18.71 -7.86
CA VAL A 207 1.30 -17.27 -8.06
C VAL A 207 1.12 -16.99 -9.55
N ALA A 208 0.00 -16.38 -9.91
CA ALA A 208 -0.19 -15.84 -11.25
C ALA A 208 0.86 -14.75 -11.46
N LYS A 209 1.85 -15.01 -12.31
CA LYS A 209 2.80 -13.96 -12.71
C LYS A 209 2.05 -12.93 -13.53
N SER A 210 1.54 -11.90 -12.89
CA SER A 210 1.07 -10.73 -13.62
C SER A 210 2.24 -10.16 -14.42
N LYS A 211 2.09 -10.09 -15.73
CA LYS A 211 3.04 -9.39 -16.61
C LYS A 211 2.87 -7.87 -16.52
N ILE A 212 1.87 -7.42 -15.76
CA ILE A 212 1.41 -6.03 -15.68
C ILE A 212 1.98 -5.41 -14.40
N ASN A 213 2.80 -4.39 -14.55
CA ASN A 213 3.37 -3.64 -13.44
C ASN A 213 2.82 -2.21 -13.41
N LEU A 214 1.55 -2.05 -13.06
CA LEU A 214 0.93 -0.72 -12.97
C LEU A 214 1.59 0.16 -11.90
N GLY A 215 1.95 -0.41 -10.75
CA GLY A 215 2.51 0.35 -9.63
C GLY A 215 3.87 1.00 -9.93
N GLY A 216 4.67 0.37 -10.81
CA GLY A 216 5.99 0.87 -11.22
C GLY A 216 6.02 1.55 -12.59
N ALA A 217 4.89 1.60 -13.31
CA ALA A 217 4.84 2.17 -14.66
C ALA A 217 5.03 3.69 -14.65
N PRO A 218 5.99 4.25 -15.41
CA PRO A 218 6.19 5.69 -15.50
C PRO A 218 5.10 6.40 -16.31
N ILE A 219 4.42 5.69 -17.20
CA ILE A 219 3.33 6.18 -18.05
C ILE A 219 2.18 5.18 -17.98
N ILE A 220 0.97 5.68 -17.80
CA ILE A 220 -0.26 4.87 -17.81
C ILE A 220 -1.28 5.49 -18.75
N VAL A 221 -1.77 4.68 -19.69
CA VAL A 221 -2.94 5.00 -20.53
C VAL A 221 -4.12 4.22 -19.98
N SER A 222 -5.09 4.92 -19.38
CA SER A 222 -6.19 4.26 -18.65
C SER A 222 -7.52 4.46 -19.35
N GLY A 223 -8.30 3.37 -19.48
CA GLY A 223 -9.61 3.38 -20.07
C GLY A 223 -10.74 3.32 -19.05
N GLY A 224 -11.77 4.14 -19.26
CA GLY A 224 -13.03 4.05 -18.55
C GLY A 224 -14.10 3.28 -19.32
N TYR A 225 -15.32 3.22 -18.76
CA TYR A 225 -16.49 2.66 -19.44
C TYR A 225 -16.80 3.39 -20.77
N GLY A 226 -16.44 4.67 -20.87
CA GLY A 226 -16.61 5.50 -22.07
C GLY A 226 -15.75 5.08 -23.26
N VAL A 227 -14.82 4.12 -23.11
CA VAL A 227 -14.08 3.48 -24.22
C VAL A 227 -15.01 2.59 -25.05
N GLY A 228 -16.04 2.02 -24.44
CA GLY A 228 -17.17 1.39 -25.10
C GLY A 228 -17.00 -0.10 -25.42
N SER A 229 -15.81 -0.61 -25.69
CA SER A 229 -15.60 -2.04 -25.99
C SER A 229 -14.17 -2.51 -25.73
N ALA A 230 -13.95 -3.83 -25.69
CA ALA A 230 -12.63 -4.43 -25.61
C ALA A 230 -11.79 -4.12 -26.87
N GLU A 231 -12.40 -4.09 -28.05
CA GLU A 231 -11.69 -3.74 -29.29
C GLU A 231 -11.15 -2.31 -29.24
N SER A 232 -11.89 -1.37 -28.64
CA SER A 232 -11.45 0.01 -28.49
C SER A 232 -10.31 0.15 -27.46
N PHE A 233 -10.17 -0.80 -26.52
CA PHE A 233 -9.01 -0.87 -25.62
C PHE A 233 -7.70 -1.15 -26.37
N GLU A 234 -7.72 -1.81 -27.52
CA GLU A 234 -6.53 -2.02 -28.34
C GLU A 234 -5.87 -0.70 -28.77
N LEU A 235 -6.64 0.38 -28.96
CA LEU A 235 -6.07 1.70 -29.23
C LEU A 235 -5.27 2.24 -28.02
N LEU A 236 -5.72 1.91 -26.81
CA LEU A 236 -5.01 2.30 -25.60
C LEU A 236 -3.71 1.51 -25.47
N HIS A 237 -3.74 0.22 -25.80
CA HIS A 237 -2.55 -0.63 -25.84
C HIS A 237 -1.54 -0.10 -26.86
N GLU A 238 -1.96 0.22 -28.09
CA GLU A 238 -1.06 0.78 -29.10
C GLU A 238 -0.41 2.09 -28.63
N LEU A 239 -1.18 2.97 -27.98
CA LEU A 239 -0.65 4.23 -27.45
C LEU A 239 0.31 3.98 -26.27
N ALA A 240 -0.04 3.09 -25.35
CA ALA A 240 0.79 2.75 -24.18
C ALA A 240 2.13 2.13 -24.64
N ASP A 241 2.10 1.18 -25.53
CA ASP A 241 3.31 0.53 -26.09
C ASP A 241 4.22 1.56 -26.78
N LEU A 242 3.64 2.46 -27.56
CA LEU A 242 4.38 3.53 -28.23
C LEU A 242 5.08 4.48 -27.25
N LEU A 243 4.45 4.74 -26.11
CA LEU A 243 4.98 5.63 -25.06
C LEU A 243 5.89 4.89 -24.05
N GLY A 244 5.98 3.56 -24.13
CA GLY A 244 6.70 2.73 -23.15
C GLY A 244 6.00 2.69 -21.78
N GLY A 245 4.68 2.68 -21.79
CA GLY A 245 3.81 2.67 -20.61
C GLY A 245 2.97 1.40 -20.48
N GLU A 246 2.08 1.40 -19.49
CA GLU A 246 1.12 0.32 -19.22
C GLU A 246 -0.32 0.80 -19.45
N VAL A 247 -1.22 -0.17 -19.71
CA VAL A 247 -2.65 0.11 -19.82
C VAL A 247 -3.34 -0.17 -18.48
N GLY A 248 -4.03 0.86 -17.96
CA GLY A 248 -4.90 0.75 -16.79
C GLY A 248 -6.38 0.83 -17.14
N ALA A 249 -7.25 0.56 -16.17
CA ALA A 249 -8.69 0.62 -16.36
C ALA A 249 -9.44 1.05 -15.10
N THR A 250 -10.63 1.62 -15.30
CA THR A 250 -11.58 1.80 -14.19
C THR A 250 -12.27 0.48 -13.87
N ARG A 251 -12.80 0.35 -12.64
CA ARG A 251 -13.61 -0.81 -12.25
C ARG A 251 -14.77 -1.05 -13.22
N ALA A 252 -15.47 0.00 -13.67
CA ALA A 252 -16.58 -0.14 -14.57
C ALA A 252 -16.20 -0.74 -15.93
N ALA A 253 -14.99 -0.45 -16.44
CA ALA A 253 -14.46 -1.06 -17.66
C ALA A 253 -14.09 -2.53 -17.46
N VAL A 254 -13.51 -2.87 -16.32
CA VAL A 254 -13.20 -4.25 -15.92
C VAL A 254 -14.47 -5.07 -15.74
N ASP A 255 -15.45 -4.55 -14.98
CA ASP A 255 -16.74 -5.21 -14.74
C ASP A 255 -17.53 -5.43 -16.05
N ALA A 256 -17.32 -4.56 -17.06
CA ALA A 256 -17.88 -4.71 -18.40
C ALA A 256 -17.10 -5.72 -19.29
N GLY A 257 -16.00 -6.26 -18.81
CA GLY A 257 -15.17 -7.22 -19.55
C GLY A 257 -14.33 -6.61 -20.67
N PHE A 258 -14.06 -5.29 -20.63
CA PHE A 258 -13.22 -4.63 -21.65
C PHE A 258 -11.74 -4.96 -21.49
N THR A 259 -11.31 -5.28 -20.25
CA THR A 259 -9.94 -5.65 -19.91
C THR A 259 -9.88 -6.47 -18.63
N GLU A 260 -8.69 -7.00 -18.29
CA GLU A 260 -8.50 -7.87 -17.14
C GLU A 260 -8.55 -7.10 -15.81
N HIS A 261 -8.93 -7.80 -14.73
CA HIS A 261 -9.01 -7.25 -13.38
C HIS A 261 -7.68 -6.71 -12.86
N GLU A 262 -6.57 -7.29 -13.27
CA GLU A 262 -5.21 -6.88 -12.89
C GLU A 262 -4.86 -5.46 -13.34
N ARG A 263 -5.59 -4.90 -14.31
CA ARG A 263 -5.44 -3.52 -14.80
C ARG A 263 -6.28 -2.51 -14.04
N GLN A 264 -7.04 -2.95 -13.03
CA GLN A 264 -7.93 -2.07 -12.30
C GLN A 264 -7.16 -1.06 -11.45
N ILE A 265 -7.42 0.24 -11.68
CA ILE A 265 -6.89 1.36 -10.91
C ILE A 265 -8.01 1.98 -10.07
N GLY A 266 -7.71 2.28 -8.82
CA GLY A 266 -8.65 2.93 -7.90
C GLY A 266 -8.56 2.39 -6.48
N GLN A 267 -9.52 2.78 -5.66
CA GLN A 267 -9.59 2.42 -4.25
C GLN A 267 -9.64 0.89 -3.99
N THR A 268 -10.23 0.14 -4.92
CA THR A 268 -10.36 -1.33 -4.86
C THR A 268 -9.42 -2.04 -5.85
N GLY A 269 -8.54 -1.32 -6.49
CA GLY A 269 -7.52 -1.81 -7.42
C GLY A 269 -6.13 -1.33 -7.02
N VAL A 270 -5.25 -1.17 -8.00
CA VAL A 270 -3.90 -0.67 -7.80
C VAL A 270 -3.91 0.85 -7.63
N THR A 271 -3.14 1.37 -6.68
CA THR A 271 -2.82 2.81 -6.58
C THR A 271 -1.54 3.07 -7.36
N VAL A 272 -1.56 4.08 -8.23
CA VAL A 272 -0.48 4.40 -9.16
C VAL A 272 -0.03 5.86 -9.05
N ARG A 273 1.25 6.12 -9.37
CA ARG A 273 1.86 7.46 -9.36
C ARG A 273 2.77 7.64 -10.57
N PRO A 274 2.23 7.51 -11.80
CA PRO A 274 3.04 7.67 -13.00
C PRO A 274 3.47 9.13 -13.18
N LYS A 275 4.50 9.32 -14.00
CA LYS A 275 4.87 10.66 -14.49
C LYS A 275 3.80 11.23 -15.42
N LEU A 276 3.12 10.35 -16.18
CA LEU A 276 2.04 10.71 -17.09
C LEU A 276 0.89 9.72 -16.96
N TYR A 277 -0.31 10.23 -16.72
CA TYR A 277 -1.57 9.49 -16.71
C TYR A 277 -2.50 10.03 -17.79
N ILE A 278 -2.87 9.20 -18.76
CA ILE A 278 -3.82 9.56 -19.82
C ILE A 278 -5.15 8.87 -19.52
N ALA A 279 -6.15 9.65 -19.15
CA ALA A 279 -7.50 9.18 -18.79
C ALA A 279 -8.41 9.22 -20.02
N CYS A 280 -8.76 8.06 -20.57
CA CYS A 280 -9.55 7.90 -21.78
C CYS A 280 -10.99 7.46 -21.45
N GLY A 281 -12.00 8.30 -21.70
CA GLY A 281 -13.40 7.96 -21.43
C GLY A 281 -13.69 7.63 -19.96
N ILE A 282 -13.01 8.29 -19.05
CA ILE A 282 -13.15 8.13 -17.60
C ILE A 282 -14.00 9.28 -17.04
N SER A 283 -15.03 8.95 -16.27
CA SER A 283 -15.89 9.98 -15.65
C SER A 283 -15.22 10.74 -14.50
N GLY A 284 -14.29 10.11 -13.79
CA GLY A 284 -13.63 10.73 -12.62
C GLY A 284 -14.37 10.49 -11.30
N GLN A 285 -15.02 9.34 -11.16
CA GLN A 285 -15.54 8.91 -9.87
C GLN A 285 -14.42 8.84 -8.84
N ILE A 286 -14.72 9.28 -7.62
CA ILE A 286 -13.77 9.47 -6.55
C ILE A 286 -12.97 8.21 -6.18
N GLN A 287 -13.59 7.03 -6.33
CA GLN A 287 -12.94 5.75 -6.10
C GLN A 287 -11.80 5.49 -7.09
N HIS A 288 -11.95 5.95 -8.34
CA HIS A 288 -10.90 5.87 -9.34
C HIS A 288 -9.84 6.95 -9.11
N VAL A 289 -10.28 8.17 -8.89
CA VAL A 289 -9.41 9.33 -8.61
C VAL A 289 -8.47 9.06 -7.44
N ALA A 290 -8.95 8.45 -6.36
CA ALA A 290 -8.13 8.07 -5.20
C ALA A 290 -6.96 7.13 -5.54
N GLY A 291 -7.02 6.42 -6.66
CA GLY A 291 -5.94 5.54 -7.13
C GLY A 291 -4.95 6.19 -8.08
N MET A 292 -5.18 7.43 -8.58
CA MET A 292 -4.32 8.02 -9.61
C MET A 292 -4.05 9.53 -9.45
N GLN A 293 -4.70 10.22 -8.52
CA GLN A 293 -4.58 11.68 -8.35
C GLN A 293 -3.16 12.18 -8.03
N GLU A 294 -2.29 11.31 -7.53
CA GLU A 294 -0.88 11.60 -7.25
C GLU A 294 0.02 11.46 -8.49
N SER A 295 -0.56 11.32 -9.69
CA SER A 295 0.18 11.33 -10.95
C SER A 295 0.80 12.71 -11.17
N SER A 296 2.04 12.77 -11.74
CA SER A 296 2.72 14.05 -11.93
C SER A 296 2.08 14.91 -13.02
N MET A 297 1.44 14.30 -14.02
CA MET A 297 0.69 14.95 -15.09
C MET A 297 -0.53 14.09 -15.47
N ILE A 298 -1.68 14.70 -15.59
CA ILE A 298 -2.94 14.06 -15.96
C ILE A 298 -3.48 14.69 -17.25
N ILE A 299 -3.72 13.87 -18.26
CA ILE A 299 -4.39 14.26 -19.50
C ILE A 299 -5.74 13.55 -19.56
N SER A 300 -6.82 14.30 -19.69
CA SER A 300 -8.17 13.75 -19.89
C SER A 300 -8.57 13.81 -21.36
N ILE A 301 -9.05 12.68 -21.89
CA ILE A 301 -9.69 12.58 -23.22
C ILE A 301 -11.11 12.13 -22.98
N ASN A 302 -12.09 13.00 -23.19
CA ASN A 302 -13.47 12.73 -22.90
C ASN A 302 -14.39 13.42 -23.91
N THR A 303 -15.54 12.82 -24.18
CA THR A 303 -16.61 13.45 -24.98
C THR A 303 -17.44 14.42 -24.14
N ASP A 304 -17.48 14.23 -22.82
CA ASP A 304 -18.17 15.10 -21.87
C ASP A 304 -17.19 16.19 -21.38
N PRO A 305 -17.41 17.47 -21.74
CA PRO A 305 -16.59 18.58 -21.28
C PRO A 305 -16.69 18.82 -19.76
N ASP A 306 -17.81 18.39 -19.14
CA ASP A 306 -18.11 18.59 -17.72
C ASP A 306 -17.78 17.35 -16.87
N ALA A 307 -17.09 16.35 -17.45
CA ALA A 307 -16.71 15.15 -16.71
C ALA A 307 -15.85 15.54 -15.47
N PRO A 308 -16.16 15.01 -14.28
CA PRO A 308 -15.42 15.34 -13.04
C PRO A 308 -13.90 15.14 -13.13
N ILE A 309 -13.41 14.18 -13.95
CA ILE A 309 -11.98 13.97 -14.18
C ILE A 309 -11.27 15.22 -14.71
N ASN A 310 -11.98 16.07 -15.46
CA ASN A 310 -11.44 17.28 -16.06
C ASN A 310 -11.04 18.31 -14.99
N THR A 311 -11.62 18.24 -13.79
CA THR A 311 -11.28 19.19 -12.69
C THR A 311 -9.90 18.94 -12.08
N ILE A 312 -9.36 17.73 -12.28
CA ILE A 312 -8.02 17.36 -11.77
C ILE A 312 -7.00 17.15 -12.90
N ALA A 313 -7.43 17.25 -14.16
CA ALA A 313 -6.55 17.08 -15.31
C ALA A 313 -5.77 18.38 -15.60
N ASP A 314 -4.48 18.23 -15.88
CA ASP A 314 -3.64 19.33 -16.35
C ASP A 314 -3.99 19.75 -17.78
N TYR A 315 -4.41 18.76 -18.60
CA TYR A 315 -4.86 19.00 -19.99
C TYR A 315 -6.14 18.24 -20.26
N VAL A 316 -7.10 18.92 -20.91
CA VAL A 316 -8.38 18.35 -21.30
C VAL A 316 -8.51 18.38 -22.84
N ILE A 317 -8.77 17.22 -23.41
CA ILE A 317 -9.05 17.07 -24.85
C ILE A 317 -10.52 16.60 -24.97
N THR A 318 -11.39 17.48 -25.45
CA THR A 318 -12.78 17.11 -25.74
C THR A 318 -12.86 16.43 -27.09
N GLY A 319 -13.20 15.15 -27.14
CA GLY A 319 -13.30 14.38 -28.36
C GLY A 319 -13.49 12.89 -28.13
N ARG A 320 -13.78 12.17 -29.21
CA ARG A 320 -13.90 10.72 -29.19
C ARG A 320 -12.51 10.07 -29.21
N ILE A 321 -12.37 8.97 -28.48
CA ILE A 321 -11.10 8.23 -28.35
C ILE A 321 -10.63 7.76 -29.72
N GLU A 322 -11.54 7.26 -30.55
CA GLU A 322 -11.29 6.75 -31.90
C GLU A 322 -10.77 7.83 -32.88
N GLU A 323 -10.98 9.11 -32.55
CA GLU A 323 -10.48 10.23 -33.36
C GLU A 323 -9.19 10.84 -32.77
N VAL A 324 -9.10 10.89 -31.44
CA VAL A 324 -8.00 11.56 -30.74
C VAL A 324 -6.76 10.67 -30.68
N ILE A 325 -6.89 9.41 -30.25
CA ILE A 325 -5.75 8.51 -30.04
C ILE A 325 -4.98 8.24 -31.34
N PRO A 326 -5.62 7.92 -32.48
CA PRO A 326 -4.88 7.72 -33.72
C PRO A 326 -4.09 8.95 -34.18
N LYS A 327 -4.60 10.16 -33.90
CA LYS A 327 -3.89 11.41 -34.20
C LYS A 327 -2.68 11.58 -33.31
N LEU A 328 -2.79 11.27 -32.02
CA LEU A 328 -1.67 11.29 -31.07
C LEU A 328 -0.58 10.29 -31.48
N ILE A 329 -0.96 9.05 -31.81
CA ILE A 329 -0.04 8.01 -32.28
C ILE A 329 0.69 8.47 -33.55
N LYS A 330 -0.05 8.99 -34.53
CA LYS A 330 0.52 9.49 -35.79
C LYS A 330 1.50 10.64 -35.53
N TYR A 331 1.11 11.61 -34.73
CA TYR A 331 1.95 12.77 -34.39
C TYR A 331 3.22 12.34 -33.67
N TYR A 332 3.13 11.44 -32.71
CA TYR A 332 4.29 10.93 -31.97
C TYR A 332 5.26 10.18 -32.89
N LYS A 333 4.75 9.26 -33.74
CA LYS A 333 5.56 8.52 -34.71
C LYS A 333 6.29 9.44 -35.72
N GLN A 334 5.74 10.61 -36.00
CA GLN A 334 6.35 11.59 -36.92
C GLN A 334 7.39 12.50 -36.26
N ASN A 335 7.27 12.73 -34.93
CA ASN A 335 8.08 13.76 -34.24
C ASN A 335 9.03 13.16 -33.19
N SER A 336 8.86 11.92 -32.77
CA SER A 336 9.83 11.22 -31.92
C SER A 336 10.95 10.67 -32.80
N LYS A 337 12.09 11.36 -32.80
CA LYS A 337 13.35 10.88 -33.36
C LYS A 337 14.29 10.40 -32.28
#